data_6620e7310363d50177e7c2d6f595d414
#
_entry.id   6620e7310363d50177e7c2d6f595d414
#
_cell.length_a   1.000
_cell.length_b   1.000
_cell.length_c   1.000
_cell.angle_alpha   90.00
_cell.angle_beta   90.00
_cell.angle_gamma   90.00
#
_symmetry.space_group_name_H-M   'P 1'
#
loop_
_entity.id
_entity.type
_entity.pdbx_description
1 polymer ?
#
loop_
_entity_poly.entity_id
_entity_poly.type
_entity_poly.pdbx_seq_one_letter_code
_entity_poly.pdbx_strand_id
1 'polypeptide(L)'
;MAAQWSAKNPYMTEITENYVLNGEGSKKETRHIVFGLGDSGLDYKVGDALGVLAENPPHIVDELIEVQGWDRDHPVTTHKGERTLYDALKKDFEVHLANKKFVKSLANKVVSTGMNISMTFVSRQRNDEAWGATDDDARPSGLKASVPSDDPAAQVEAINADVKAVENYLWTRDYVDIMNEFDVKYTPEEFIELADKLKPRLYSIASSHDAHPGFVELTVGIVRFEYNGRARGGLCTQYMADEINTSGTPIGVFMSPTKSFVLPEDKDIDIIMVGPGTGIAPFRAFMEQRVHDGGNGRNWLFFGDQSAKTEFYYQETIEGWVDEGHLYKFTTAWSRDQEEKVYVQHRLKEHGKEVWDWFENGAYFYICGDKQYMAKDVHRALIDIAIEHGGMSESDATHFIEKTMMREEKRYLRDVY
;
A
#
# COMPACT_ATOMS: atom_id res chain seq x y z
N MET A 1 2.18 -4.57 -29.75
CA MET A 1 3.34 -5.41 -29.41
C MET A 1 3.19 -5.79 -27.94
N ALA A 2 3.48 -7.04 -27.54
CA ALA A 2 3.49 -7.39 -26.11
C ALA A 2 4.57 -6.53 -25.43
N ALA A 3 4.29 -6.03 -24.22
CA ALA A 3 5.26 -5.24 -23.48
C ALA A 3 6.55 -6.07 -23.33
N GLN A 4 7.69 -5.49 -23.71
CA GLN A 4 8.99 -6.13 -23.62
C GLN A 4 9.32 -6.55 -22.19
N TRP A 5 8.86 -5.75 -21.21
CA TRP A 5 9.10 -5.92 -19.77
C TRP A 5 7.81 -6.30 -19.05
N SER A 6 7.92 -7.19 -18.06
CA SER A 6 6.78 -7.71 -17.30
C SER A 6 7.25 -8.27 -15.96
N ALA A 7 6.32 -8.67 -15.09
CA ALA A 7 6.64 -9.37 -13.85
C ALA A 7 7.49 -10.64 -14.03
N LYS A 8 7.41 -11.30 -15.20
CA LYS A 8 8.21 -12.48 -15.52
C LYS A 8 9.56 -12.16 -16.18
N ASN A 9 9.64 -11.00 -16.78
CA ASN A 9 10.85 -10.48 -17.44
C ASN A 9 11.00 -8.99 -17.09
N PRO A 10 11.43 -8.66 -15.85
CA PRO A 10 11.52 -7.27 -15.41
C PRO A 10 12.72 -6.56 -16.07
N TYR A 11 12.61 -5.27 -16.24
CA TYR A 11 13.76 -4.43 -16.51
C TYR A 11 14.57 -4.27 -15.22
N MET A 12 15.86 -4.50 -15.30
CA MET A 12 16.78 -4.31 -14.16
C MET A 12 17.28 -2.87 -14.17
N THR A 13 16.90 -2.11 -13.16
CA THR A 13 17.27 -0.71 -12.98
C THR A 13 17.84 -0.46 -11.60
N GLU A 14 18.21 0.78 -11.32
CA GLU A 14 18.74 1.24 -10.04
C GLU A 14 17.89 2.39 -9.49
N ILE A 15 17.91 2.55 -8.16
CA ILE A 15 17.38 3.73 -7.51
C ILE A 15 18.43 4.84 -7.62
N THR A 16 18.07 5.94 -8.26
CA THR A 16 18.95 7.10 -8.45
C THR A 16 18.79 8.14 -7.35
N GLU A 17 17.59 8.27 -6.80
CA GLU A 17 17.32 9.16 -5.66
C GLU A 17 16.39 8.46 -4.64
N ASN A 18 16.64 8.71 -3.36
CA ASN A 18 15.83 8.17 -2.28
C ASN A 18 15.97 9.06 -1.03
N TYR A 19 14.95 9.85 -0.74
CA TYR A 19 14.96 10.74 0.40
C TYR A 19 13.61 10.77 1.14
N VAL A 20 13.66 11.13 2.43
CA VAL A 20 12.48 11.21 3.30
C VAL A 20 11.72 12.48 3.02
N LEU A 21 10.40 12.37 2.89
CA LEU A 21 9.48 13.49 2.69
C LEU A 21 8.94 14.07 3.99
N ASN A 22 9.01 13.29 5.07
CA ASN A 22 8.50 13.72 6.38
C ASN A 22 9.41 14.76 7.02
N GLY A 23 8.82 15.74 7.69
CA GLY A 23 9.52 16.68 8.53
C GLY A 23 10.04 16.04 9.83
N GLU A 24 10.96 16.77 10.51
CA GLU A 24 11.53 16.35 11.78
C GLU A 24 10.46 16.13 12.86
N GLY A 25 10.53 14.98 13.53
CA GLY A 25 9.60 14.58 14.58
C GLY A 25 8.39 13.77 14.09
N SER A 26 8.28 13.49 12.80
CA SER A 26 7.28 12.54 12.30
C SER A 26 7.48 11.14 12.89
N LYS A 27 6.36 10.47 13.16
CA LYS A 27 6.33 9.04 13.50
C LYS A 27 6.20 8.14 12.26
N LYS A 28 6.00 8.74 11.09
CA LYS A 28 5.93 8.06 9.80
C LYS A 28 7.25 8.21 9.05
N GLU A 29 7.47 7.32 8.12
CA GLU A 29 8.52 7.42 7.12
C GLU A 29 7.89 7.27 5.73
N THR A 30 7.84 8.37 5.00
CA THR A 30 7.42 8.39 3.59
C THR A 30 8.57 8.90 2.77
N ARG A 31 8.89 8.20 1.69
CA ARG A 31 10.04 8.52 0.83
C ARG A 31 9.61 8.85 -0.58
N HIS A 32 10.36 9.76 -1.17
CA HIS A 32 10.44 9.93 -2.60
C HIS A 32 11.54 9.02 -3.14
N ILE A 33 11.20 8.19 -4.14
CA ILE A 33 12.13 7.22 -4.72
C ILE A 33 12.09 7.35 -6.24
N VAL A 34 13.26 7.55 -6.85
CA VAL A 34 13.42 7.72 -8.29
C VAL A 34 14.17 6.52 -8.88
N PHE A 35 13.63 5.96 -9.95
CA PHE A 35 14.26 4.89 -10.71
C PHE A 35 14.68 5.43 -12.08
N GLY A 36 15.90 5.11 -12.51
CA GLY A 36 16.35 5.40 -13.86
C GLY A 36 15.78 4.40 -14.86
N LEU A 37 15.23 4.87 -15.96
CA LEU A 37 14.70 4.00 -17.02
C LEU A 37 15.74 3.65 -18.09
N GLY A 38 16.87 4.38 -18.14
CA GLY A 38 17.97 4.11 -19.07
C GLY A 38 17.49 3.86 -20.50
N ASP A 39 18.09 2.86 -21.16
CA ASP A 39 17.76 2.44 -22.53
C ASP A 39 16.66 1.38 -22.59
N SER A 40 15.83 1.24 -21.54
CA SER A 40 14.77 0.22 -21.45
C SER A 40 13.72 0.31 -22.54
N GLY A 41 13.47 1.52 -23.06
CA GLY A 41 12.31 1.84 -23.88
C GLY A 41 10.99 1.74 -23.11
N LEU A 42 11.04 1.74 -21.76
CA LEU A 42 9.84 1.84 -20.92
C LEU A 42 9.25 3.22 -21.06
N ASP A 43 7.96 3.25 -21.32
CA ASP A 43 7.12 4.42 -21.39
C ASP A 43 5.90 4.20 -20.48
N TYR A 44 5.38 5.26 -19.88
CA TYR A 44 4.21 5.21 -19.03
C TYR A 44 3.37 6.48 -19.16
N LYS A 45 2.12 6.35 -18.76
CA LYS A 45 1.20 7.49 -18.66
C LYS A 45 0.87 7.76 -17.19
N VAL A 46 0.56 8.98 -16.90
CA VAL A 46 0.10 9.35 -15.55
C VAL A 46 -1.16 8.56 -15.21
N GLY A 47 -1.18 8.01 -13.99
CA GLY A 47 -2.19 7.06 -13.54
C GLY A 47 -1.76 5.59 -13.66
N ASP A 48 -0.68 5.26 -14.38
CA ASP A 48 -0.08 3.93 -14.38
C ASP A 48 0.61 3.62 -13.04
N ALA A 49 0.92 2.35 -12.83
CA ALA A 49 1.68 1.90 -11.67
C ALA A 49 3.01 1.27 -12.07
N LEU A 50 4.03 1.44 -11.22
CA LEU A 50 5.29 0.71 -11.32
C LEU A 50 5.20 -0.58 -10.52
N GLY A 51 5.44 -1.72 -11.18
CA GLY A 51 5.65 -3.00 -10.52
C GLY A 51 7.09 -3.15 -10.09
N VAL A 52 7.32 -3.41 -8.80
CA VAL A 52 8.64 -3.56 -8.20
C VAL A 52 8.81 -4.96 -7.65
N LEU A 53 9.91 -5.63 -8.00
CA LEU A 53 10.26 -6.95 -7.52
C LEU A 53 11.26 -6.83 -6.37
N ALA A 54 10.80 -7.10 -5.15
CA ALA A 54 11.65 -7.13 -3.97
C ALA A 54 12.17 -8.54 -3.67
N GLU A 55 13.24 -8.64 -2.91
CA GLU A 55 13.72 -9.87 -2.27
C GLU A 55 13.37 -9.85 -0.78
N ASN A 56 13.26 -11.02 -0.15
CA ASN A 56 13.11 -11.08 1.30
C ASN A 56 14.40 -10.64 2.00
N PRO A 57 14.31 -9.88 3.11
CA PRO A 57 15.48 -9.47 3.88
C PRO A 57 16.30 -10.69 4.34
N PRO A 58 17.64 -10.66 4.23
CA PRO A 58 18.50 -11.78 4.61
C PRO A 58 18.25 -12.29 6.03
N HIS A 59 18.05 -11.39 6.99
CA HIS A 59 17.84 -11.74 8.39
C HIS A 59 16.56 -12.56 8.63
N ILE A 60 15.47 -12.29 7.88
CA ILE A 60 14.21 -13.08 7.98
C ILE A 60 14.42 -14.48 7.41
N VAL A 61 15.16 -14.59 6.30
CA VAL A 61 15.48 -15.88 5.68
C VAL A 61 16.39 -16.71 6.60
N ASP A 62 17.41 -16.09 7.17
CA ASP A 62 18.35 -16.74 8.09
C ASP A 62 17.65 -17.22 9.35
N GLU A 63 16.79 -16.39 9.96
CA GLU A 63 16.01 -16.76 11.14
C GLU A 63 15.07 -17.94 10.88
N LEU A 64 14.40 -17.96 9.71
CA LEU A 64 13.54 -19.09 9.32
C LEU A 64 14.33 -20.40 9.17
N ILE A 65 15.48 -20.34 8.50
CA ILE A 65 16.39 -21.49 8.34
C ILE A 65 16.88 -21.99 9.69
N GLU A 66 17.34 -21.09 10.56
CA GLU A 66 17.84 -21.41 11.90
C GLU A 66 16.77 -22.06 12.77
N VAL A 67 15.58 -21.46 12.85
CA VAL A 67 14.47 -22.00 13.65
C VAL A 67 14.09 -23.41 13.21
N GLN A 68 14.15 -23.70 11.93
CA GLN A 68 13.83 -25.03 11.41
C GLN A 68 15.03 -26.00 11.41
N GLY A 69 16.27 -25.49 11.53
CA GLY A 69 17.48 -26.29 11.45
C GLY A 69 17.77 -26.81 10.05
N TRP A 70 17.38 -26.05 9.03
CA TRP A 70 17.59 -26.42 7.64
C TRP A 70 19.03 -26.16 7.17
N ASP A 71 19.47 -26.91 6.17
CA ASP A 71 20.70 -26.61 5.44
C ASP A 71 20.42 -25.52 4.38
N ARG A 72 21.17 -24.41 4.42
CA ARG A 72 21.04 -23.29 3.48
C ARG A 72 21.25 -23.71 2.02
N ASP A 73 22.15 -24.67 1.82
CA ASP A 73 22.55 -25.14 0.48
C ASP A 73 21.70 -26.34 0.00
N HIS A 74 20.71 -26.76 0.81
CA HIS A 74 19.80 -27.83 0.41
C HIS A 74 19.16 -27.53 -0.95
N PRO A 75 19.30 -28.44 -1.93
CA PRO A 75 18.73 -28.22 -3.25
C PRO A 75 17.22 -28.36 -3.24
N VAL A 76 16.53 -27.36 -3.78
CA VAL A 76 15.07 -27.36 -3.90
C VAL A 76 14.64 -26.99 -5.32
N THR A 77 13.51 -27.55 -5.73
CA THR A 77 12.90 -27.22 -7.02
C THR A 77 11.78 -26.18 -6.81
N THR A 78 11.91 -25.02 -7.42
CA THR A 78 10.93 -23.94 -7.37
C THR A 78 10.23 -23.75 -8.71
N HIS A 79 9.26 -22.85 -8.76
CA HIS A 79 8.59 -22.45 -10.01
C HIS A 79 9.54 -21.69 -10.99
N LYS A 80 10.74 -21.33 -10.53
CA LYS A 80 11.81 -20.70 -11.34
C LYS A 80 12.99 -21.65 -11.61
N GLY A 81 12.87 -22.94 -11.25
CA GLY A 81 13.91 -23.96 -11.45
C GLY A 81 14.60 -24.41 -10.16
N GLU A 82 15.65 -25.19 -10.29
CA GLU A 82 16.47 -25.68 -9.19
C GLU A 82 17.39 -24.59 -8.66
N ARG A 83 17.50 -24.51 -7.32
CA ARG A 83 18.40 -23.59 -6.60
C ARG A 83 18.60 -24.03 -5.17
N THR A 84 19.44 -23.32 -4.40
CA THR A 84 19.58 -23.54 -2.97
C THR A 84 18.32 -23.09 -2.25
N LEU A 85 18.06 -23.69 -1.08
CA LEU A 85 16.95 -23.28 -0.21
C LEU A 85 17.02 -21.80 0.14
N TYR A 86 18.23 -21.30 0.45
CA TYR A 86 18.42 -19.89 0.77
C TYR A 86 17.97 -18.96 -0.37
N ASP A 87 18.43 -19.23 -1.59
CA ASP A 87 18.05 -18.44 -2.76
C ASP A 87 16.55 -18.55 -3.07
N ALA A 88 15.97 -19.73 -2.88
CA ALA A 88 14.53 -19.94 -3.04
C ALA A 88 13.71 -19.11 -2.06
N LEU A 89 14.06 -19.16 -0.77
CA LEU A 89 13.39 -18.38 0.27
C LEU A 89 13.61 -16.88 0.10
N LYS A 90 14.79 -16.46 -0.36
CA LYS A 90 15.09 -15.05 -0.60
C LYS A 90 14.34 -14.45 -1.80
N LYS A 91 14.16 -15.22 -2.90
CA LYS A 91 13.77 -14.67 -4.21
C LYS A 91 12.46 -15.21 -4.79
N ASP A 92 11.93 -16.33 -4.27
CA ASP A 92 10.83 -17.03 -4.92
C ASP A 92 9.56 -17.12 -4.06
N PHE A 93 9.68 -17.07 -2.73
CA PHE A 93 8.57 -17.28 -1.82
C PHE A 93 8.37 -16.10 -0.86
N GLU A 94 7.12 -15.82 -0.49
CA GLU A 94 6.76 -14.87 0.56
C GLU A 94 7.09 -15.50 1.92
N VAL A 95 8.09 -14.96 2.63
CA VAL A 95 8.47 -15.50 3.96
C VAL A 95 8.25 -14.50 5.10
N HIS A 96 8.00 -13.23 4.79
CA HIS A 96 7.79 -12.18 5.78
C HIS A 96 6.37 -12.16 6.37
N LEU A 97 5.40 -12.84 5.76
CA LEU A 97 4.03 -13.00 6.24
C LEU A 97 3.58 -14.44 6.05
N ALA A 98 3.04 -15.03 7.11
CA ALA A 98 2.43 -16.35 7.01
C ALA A 98 1.07 -16.28 6.29
N ASN A 99 0.66 -17.39 5.66
CA ASN A 99 -0.57 -17.48 4.91
C ASN A 99 -1.59 -18.44 5.53
N LYS A 100 -2.85 -18.35 5.07
CA LYS A 100 -3.97 -19.20 5.53
C LYS A 100 -3.72 -20.70 5.30
N LYS A 101 -2.99 -21.08 4.24
CA LYS A 101 -2.67 -22.47 3.91
C LYS A 101 -1.73 -23.08 4.96
N PHE A 102 -0.73 -22.30 5.39
CA PHE A 102 0.19 -22.70 6.44
C PHE A 102 -0.53 -22.91 7.77
N VAL A 103 -1.38 -21.95 8.19
CA VAL A 103 -2.15 -22.07 9.44
C VAL A 103 -3.04 -23.32 9.42
N LYS A 104 -3.67 -23.64 8.28
CA LYS A 104 -4.46 -24.87 8.16
C LYS A 104 -3.62 -26.14 8.28
N SER A 105 -2.36 -26.12 7.85
CA SER A 105 -1.47 -27.28 7.95
C SER A 105 -1.07 -27.63 9.40
N LEU A 106 -1.14 -26.64 10.32
CA LEU A 106 -0.81 -26.85 11.72
C LEU A 106 -1.63 -27.97 12.38
N ALA A 107 -2.91 -28.12 12.02
CA ALA A 107 -3.77 -29.16 12.55
C ALA A 107 -3.16 -30.57 12.40
N ASN A 108 -2.54 -30.83 11.24
CA ASN A 108 -1.89 -32.11 10.97
C ASN A 108 -0.57 -32.27 11.73
N LYS A 109 0.18 -31.18 11.91
CA LYS A 109 1.49 -31.20 12.59
C LYS A 109 1.34 -31.33 14.10
N VAL A 110 0.45 -30.56 14.72
CA VAL A 110 0.22 -30.58 16.18
C VAL A 110 -0.32 -31.93 16.67
N VAL A 111 -1.25 -32.52 15.90
CA VAL A 111 -1.80 -33.86 16.27
C VAL A 111 -0.75 -34.97 16.14
N SER A 112 0.18 -34.86 15.20
CA SER A 112 1.21 -35.88 14.95
C SER A 112 2.33 -35.89 16.01
N THR A 113 2.56 -34.77 16.68
CA THR A 113 3.68 -34.66 17.65
C THR A 113 3.36 -35.12 19.07
N GLY A 114 2.08 -35.27 19.44
CA GLY A 114 1.67 -35.76 20.78
C GLY A 114 2.26 -34.97 21.96
N MET A 115 2.67 -33.72 21.73
CA MET A 115 3.38 -32.89 22.70
C MET A 115 2.42 -32.22 23.70
N ASN A 116 2.64 -32.48 24.98
CA ASN A 116 2.18 -31.61 26.06
C ASN A 116 3.14 -30.42 26.17
N ILE A 117 2.77 -29.28 25.58
CA ILE A 117 3.59 -28.07 25.65
C ILE A 117 3.02 -27.14 26.71
N SER A 118 3.84 -26.88 27.75
CA SER A 118 3.60 -25.83 28.72
C SER A 118 3.98 -24.49 28.08
N MET A 119 2.99 -23.75 27.56
CA MET A 119 3.22 -22.42 27.01
C MET A 119 3.10 -21.35 28.09
N THR A 120 4.17 -20.64 28.32
CA THR A 120 4.15 -19.40 29.09
C THR A 120 3.77 -18.26 28.15
N PHE A 121 2.48 -17.93 28.07
CA PHE A 121 2.00 -16.75 27.35
C PHE A 121 2.45 -15.48 28.06
N VAL A 122 3.38 -14.76 27.46
CA VAL A 122 3.65 -13.38 27.82
C VAL A 122 2.72 -12.51 26.94
N SER A 123 1.61 -12.06 27.51
CA SER A 123 0.78 -11.03 26.89
C SER A 123 1.56 -9.72 26.87
N ARG A 124 2.36 -9.49 25.84
CA ARG A 124 2.95 -8.18 25.60
C ARG A 124 1.98 -7.34 24.77
N GLN A 125 1.59 -6.22 25.33
CA GLN A 125 0.84 -5.20 24.62
C GLN A 125 1.69 -4.69 23.45
N ARG A 126 1.06 -4.64 22.30
CA ARG A 126 1.61 -4.01 21.10
C ARG A 126 1.83 -2.52 21.38
N ASN A 127 2.99 -1.99 21.00
CA ASN A 127 3.22 -0.56 20.96
C ASN A 127 2.51 -0.02 19.71
N ASP A 128 1.24 0.36 19.84
CA ASP A 128 0.38 0.85 18.74
C ASP A 128 0.89 2.17 18.13
N GLU A 129 1.90 2.80 18.74
CA GLU A 129 2.52 4.03 18.27
C GLU A 129 3.41 3.86 17.01
N ALA A 130 3.82 2.62 16.69
CA ALA A 130 4.77 2.34 15.59
C ALA A 130 4.14 2.40 14.19
N TRP A 131 2.81 2.37 14.07
CA TRP A 131 2.17 2.22 12.75
C TRP A 131 1.89 3.53 12.01
N GLY A 132 2.04 4.69 12.62
CA GLY A 132 1.56 5.92 11.97
C GLY A 132 0.06 5.89 11.61
N ALA A 133 -0.61 4.77 11.86
CA ALA A 133 -2.04 4.62 11.77
C ALA A 133 -2.68 5.32 12.97
N THR A 134 -3.80 5.95 12.78
CA THR A 134 -4.61 6.49 13.88
C THR A 134 -5.10 5.31 14.73
N ASP A 135 -5.33 5.52 16.04
CA ASP A 135 -5.85 4.50 16.96
C ASP A 135 -7.15 3.84 16.46
N ASP A 136 -7.86 4.49 15.53
CA ASP A 136 -9.09 4.00 14.91
C ASP A 136 -8.85 3.18 13.62
N ASP A 137 -7.67 3.32 12.96
CA ASP A 137 -7.39 2.74 11.64
C ASP A 137 -6.70 1.37 11.70
N ALA A 138 -6.13 0.98 12.84
CA ALA A 138 -5.21 -0.15 12.93
C ALA A 138 -5.80 -1.44 13.47
N ARG A 139 -7.04 -1.46 13.97
CA ARG A 139 -7.64 -2.68 14.52
C ARG A 139 -8.95 -3.04 13.86
N PRO A 140 -9.07 -4.28 13.34
CA PRO A 140 -10.39 -4.90 13.27
C PRO A 140 -10.98 -4.92 14.69
N SER A 141 -12.08 -4.20 14.90
CA SER A 141 -12.77 -4.14 16.19
C SER A 141 -13.07 -5.57 16.68
N GLY A 142 -12.49 -5.96 17.80
CA GLY A 142 -12.72 -7.27 18.43
C GLY A 142 -11.52 -8.24 18.47
N LEU A 143 -10.29 -7.78 18.18
CA LEU A 143 -9.08 -8.61 18.35
C LEU A 143 -8.81 -8.95 19.83
N LYS A 144 -9.29 -10.10 20.27
CA LYS A 144 -8.66 -10.82 21.36
C LYS A 144 -7.55 -11.67 20.76
N ALA A 145 -6.32 -11.28 21.02
CA ALA A 145 -5.12 -11.88 20.41
C ALA A 145 -4.74 -13.26 20.97
N SER A 146 -5.52 -13.86 21.84
CA SER A 146 -5.22 -15.16 22.42
C SER A 146 -6.46 -16.03 22.51
N VAL A 147 -6.35 -17.25 22.04
CA VAL A 147 -7.23 -18.34 22.43
C VAL A 147 -6.70 -18.87 23.77
N PRO A 148 -7.40 -18.70 24.89
CA PRO A 148 -6.95 -19.25 26.17
C PRO A 148 -7.13 -20.77 26.16
N SER A 149 -6.13 -21.50 25.77
CA SER A 149 -6.09 -22.96 25.90
C SER A 149 -4.64 -23.41 26.04
N ASP A 150 -4.37 -24.26 27.01
CA ASP A 150 -3.07 -24.93 27.18
C ASP A 150 -2.92 -26.11 26.20
N ASP A 151 -3.98 -26.44 25.45
CA ASP A 151 -3.99 -27.49 24.44
C ASP A 151 -3.74 -26.89 23.03
N PRO A 152 -2.59 -27.20 22.43
CA PRO A 152 -2.25 -26.70 21.08
C PRO A 152 -3.26 -27.10 19.99
N ALA A 153 -3.87 -28.29 20.12
CA ALA A 153 -4.87 -28.74 19.15
C ALA A 153 -6.14 -27.90 19.25
N ALA A 154 -6.61 -27.59 20.45
CA ALA A 154 -7.76 -26.71 20.68
C ALA A 154 -7.47 -25.25 20.21
N GLN A 155 -6.23 -24.80 20.38
CA GLN A 155 -5.81 -23.47 19.84
C GLN A 155 -5.88 -23.45 18.33
N VAL A 156 -5.32 -24.44 17.64
CA VAL A 156 -5.35 -24.55 16.18
C VAL A 156 -6.78 -24.65 15.67
N GLU A 157 -7.66 -25.40 16.35
CA GLU A 157 -9.07 -25.49 16.01
C GLU A 157 -9.76 -24.12 16.12
N ALA A 158 -9.53 -23.39 17.19
CA ALA A 158 -10.10 -22.06 17.39
C ALA A 158 -9.60 -21.03 16.38
N ILE A 159 -8.30 -21.06 16.04
CA ILE A 159 -7.73 -20.21 14.99
C ILE A 159 -8.38 -20.52 13.64
N ASN A 160 -8.65 -21.78 13.33
CA ASN A 160 -9.26 -22.21 12.08
C ASN A 160 -10.80 -22.19 12.08
N ALA A 161 -11.45 -21.73 13.16
CA ALA A 161 -12.90 -21.79 13.31
C ALA A 161 -13.65 -21.05 12.20
N ASP A 162 -13.12 -19.91 11.74
CA ASP A 162 -13.65 -19.14 10.62
C ASP A 162 -12.56 -18.29 9.93
N VAL A 163 -12.93 -17.67 8.80
CA VAL A 163 -11.99 -16.88 8.00
C VAL A 163 -11.48 -15.65 8.77
N LYS A 164 -12.33 -15.02 9.58
CA LYS A 164 -11.96 -13.84 10.36
C LYS A 164 -11.00 -14.18 11.49
N ALA A 165 -11.18 -15.34 12.14
CA ALA A 165 -10.25 -15.84 13.15
C ALA A 165 -8.85 -16.04 12.56
N VAL A 166 -8.75 -16.68 11.40
CA VAL A 166 -7.47 -16.85 10.68
C VAL A 166 -6.85 -15.51 10.30
N GLU A 167 -7.62 -14.57 9.76
CA GLU A 167 -7.13 -13.25 9.38
C GLU A 167 -6.60 -12.47 10.59
N ASN A 168 -7.33 -12.50 11.69
CA ASN A 168 -6.91 -11.88 12.95
C ASN A 168 -5.62 -12.50 13.50
N TYR A 169 -5.49 -13.81 13.42
CA TYR A 169 -4.30 -14.52 13.89
C TYR A 169 -3.07 -14.16 13.04
N LEU A 170 -3.22 -14.10 11.72
CA LEU A 170 -2.14 -13.80 10.77
C LEU A 170 -1.73 -12.31 10.76
N TRP A 171 -2.55 -11.43 11.32
CA TRP A 171 -2.32 -9.98 11.23
C TRP A 171 -0.93 -9.52 11.70
N THR A 172 -0.35 -10.22 12.68
CA THR A 172 0.92 -9.84 13.32
C THR A 172 1.98 -10.93 13.26
N ARG A 173 1.70 -12.09 12.69
CA ARG A 173 2.57 -13.27 12.73
C ARG A 173 3.16 -13.61 11.39
N ASP A 174 4.47 -13.82 11.38
CA ASP A 174 5.14 -14.50 10.28
C ASP A 174 5.26 -16.02 10.55
N TYR A 175 5.93 -16.72 9.65
CA TYR A 175 6.12 -18.17 9.79
C TYR A 175 6.94 -18.53 11.02
N VAL A 176 7.97 -17.74 11.36
CA VAL A 176 8.84 -17.99 12.53
C VAL A 176 8.06 -17.85 13.82
N ASP A 177 7.20 -16.81 13.94
CA ASP A 177 6.32 -16.66 15.11
C ASP A 177 5.46 -17.90 15.33
N ILE A 178 4.83 -18.40 14.26
CA ILE A 178 3.92 -19.54 14.32
C ILE A 178 4.66 -20.85 14.61
N MET A 179 5.82 -21.05 13.96
CA MET A 179 6.63 -22.25 14.18
C MET A 179 7.14 -22.33 15.63
N ASN A 180 7.53 -21.20 16.21
CA ASN A 180 7.94 -21.13 17.62
C ASN A 180 6.73 -21.27 18.57
N GLU A 181 5.58 -20.70 18.25
CA GLU A 181 4.36 -20.78 19.07
C GLU A 181 3.89 -22.23 19.24
N PHE A 182 3.97 -23.04 18.20
CA PHE A 182 3.51 -24.44 18.20
C PHE A 182 4.62 -25.48 18.25
N ASP A 183 5.89 -25.08 18.31
CA ASP A 183 7.07 -25.96 18.27
C ASP A 183 6.99 -26.99 17.13
N VAL A 184 6.61 -26.53 15.93
CA VAL A 184 6.43 -27.39 14.75
C VAL A 184 7.62 -27.31 13.82
N LYS A 185 7.96 -28.47 13.24
CA LYS A 185 9.02 -28.60 12.23
C LYS A 185 8.44 -29.06 10.90
N TYR A 186 8.99 -28.48 9.84
CA TYR A 186 8.70 -28.83 8.45
C TYR A 186 9.98 -29.18 7.73
N THR A 187 9.90 -30.04 6.72
CA THR A 187 11.01 -30.16 5.77
C THR A 187 11.00 -28.94 4.81
N PRO A 188 12.12 -28.64 4.14
CA PRO A 188 12.15 -27.58 3.13
C PRO A 188 11.07 -27.73 2.06
N GLU A 189 10.82 -28.96 1.58
CA GLU A 189 9.81 -29.27 0.57
C GLU A 189 8.38 -29.00 1.07
N GLU A 190 8.06 -29.50 2.29
CA GLU A 190 6.77 -29.23 2.92
C GLU A 190 6.50 -27.74 3.07
N PHE A 191 7.52 -26.97 3.47
CA PHE A 191 7.38 -25.52 3.62
C PHE A 191 7.17 -24.83 2.28
N ILE A 192 7.96 -25.14 1.26
CA ILE A 192 7.84 -24.57 -0.08
C ILE A 192 6.47 -24.85 -0.71
N GLU A 193 5.89 -26.01 -0.46
CA GLU A 193 4.53 -26.32 -0.93
C GLU A 193 3.47 -25.45 -0.24
N LEU A 194 3.72 -25.01 1.00
CA LEU A 194 2.79 -24.19 1.78
C LEU A 194 2.98 -22.68 1.53
N ALA A 195 4.20 -22.23 1.27
CA ALA A 195 4.51 -20.84 1.07
C ALA A 195 3.90 -20.28 -0.24
N ASP A 196 3.45 -19.05 -0.20
CA ASP A 196 3.01 -18.34 -1.40
C ASP A 196 4.23 -17.89 -2.22
N LYS A 197 4.06 -17.78 -3.53
CA LYS A 197 5.08 -17.21 -4.42
C LYS A 197 5.25 -15.73 -4.12
N LEU A 198 6.51 -15.30 -4.13
CA LEU A 198 6.84 -13.88 -4.01
C LEU A 198 6.26 -13.11 -5.18
N LYS A 199 5.50 -12.05 -4.87
CA LYS A 199 4.79 -11.23 -5.85
C LYS A 199 5.41 -9.84 -5.94
N PRO A 200 5.45 -9.22 -7.11
CA PRO A 200 5.79 -7.80 -7.21
C PRO A 200 4.76 -6.95 -6.46
N ARG A 201 5.17 -5.77 -6.02
CA ARG A 201 4.26 -4.76 -5.47
C ARG A 201 4.06 -3.66 -6.51
N LEU A 202 2.83 -3.18 -6.61
CA LEU A 202 2.47 -2.09 -7.49
C LEU A 202 2.41 -0.79 -6.71
N TYR A 203 2.99 0.25 -7.27
CA TYR A 203 2.99 1.61 -6.71
C TYR A 203 2.50 2.58 -7.76
N SER A 204 1.51 3.41 -7.41
CA SER A 204 1.07 4.51 -8.27
C SER A 204 2.24 5.44 -8.58
N ILE A 205 2.45 5.72 -9.86
CA ILE A 205 3.57 6.56 -10.31
C ILE A 205 3.29 8.01 -9.91
N ALA A 206 4.33 8.68 -9.39
CA ALA A 206 4.26 10.04 -8.86
C ALA A 206 4.89 11.10 -9.79
N SER A 207 5.25 10.74 -11.03
CA SER A 207 5.84 11.62 -12.02
C SER A 207 5.14 11.55 -13.37
N SER A 208 5.28 12.60 -14.18
CA SER A 208 4.94 12.57 -15.60
C SER A 208 6.18 12.18 -16.40
N HIS A 209 6.05 11.22 -17.33
CA HIS A 209 7.14 10.84 -18.22
C HIS A 209 7.55 11.97 -19.15
N ASP A 210 6.59 12.79 -19.59
CA ASP A 210 6.84 13.93 -20.46
C ASP A 210 7.60 15.06 -19.74
N ALA A 211 7.34 15.25 -18.44
CA ALA A 211 8.07 16.23 -17.61
C ALA A 211 9.43 15.69 -17.12
N HIS A 212 9.57 14.39 -16.91
CA HIS A 212 10.76 13.72 -16.38
C HIS A 212 11.20 12.55 -17.27
N PRO A 213 11.61 12.80 -18.53
CA PRO A 213 11.97 11.73 -19.47
C PRO A 213 13.16 10.92 -18.95
N GLY A 214 13.04 9.60 -19.02
CA GLY A 214 14.08 8.67 -18.57
C GLY A 214 14.05 8.31 -17.09
N PHE A 215 13.05 8.80 -16.34
CA PHE A 215 12.87 8.48 -14.92
C PHE A 215 11.42 8.10 -14.60
N VAL A 216 11.24 7.39 -13.49
CA VAL A 216 9.94 7.14 -12.87
C VAL A 216 10.07 7.34 -11.37
N GLU A 217 9.14 8.08 -10.79
CA GLU A 217 9.18 8.50 -9.39
C GLU A 217 8.00 7.91 -8.61
N LEU A 218 8.26 7.55 -7.36
CA LEU A 218 7.28 6.99 -6.44
C LEU A 218 7.21 7.79 -5.13
N THR A 219 6.03 7.80 -4.52
CA THR A 219 5.81 8.23 -3.13
C THR A 219 5.49 7.01 -2.29
N VAL A 220 6.41 6.59 -1.43
CA VAL A 220 6.33 5.30 -0.74
C VAL A 220 6.31 5.47 0.76
N GLY A 221 5.22 5.07 1.40
CA GLY A 221 5.16 4.92 2.86
C GLY A 221 5.93 3.67 3.29
N ILE A 222 6.95 3.85 4.12
CA ILE A 222 7.77 2.74 4.62
C ILE A 222 7.07 2.15 5.85
N VAL A 223 6.70 0.89 5.74
CA VAL A 223 6.04 0.16 6.83
C VAL A 223 7.09 -0.41 7.77
N ARG A 224 7.06 0.00 9.04
CA ARG A 224 7.91 -0.52 10.11
C ARG A 224 7.10 -0.70 11.38
N PHE A 225 7.24 -1.83 12.03
CA PHE A 225 6.60 -2.10 13.31
C PHE A 225 7.36 -3.16 14.10
N GLU A 226 7.05 -3.29 15.37
CA GLU A 226 7.59 -4.33 16.24
C GLU A 226 6.45 -5.22 16.75
N TYR A 227 6.67 -6.53 16.75
CA TYR A 227 5.76 -7.49 17.33
C TYR A 227 6.55 -8.61 18.01
N ASN A 228 6.19 -8.93 19.27
CA ASN A 228 6.88 -9.94 20.08
C ASN A 228 8.41 -9.70 20.23
N GLY A 229 8.84 -8.43 20.27
CA GLY A 229 10.26 -8.07 20.36
C GLY A 229 11.04 -8.30 19.06
N ARG A 230 10.37 -8.54 17.95
CA ARG A 230 10.97 -8.70 16.62
C ARG A 230 10.55 -7.54 15.71
N ALA A 231 11.52 -6.89 15.09
CA ALA A 231 11.27 -5.85 14.09
C ALA A 231 10.63 -6.47 12.83
N ARG A 232 9.63 -5.78 12.30
CA ARG A 232 8.87 -6.17 11.11
C ARG A 232 8.71 -4.98 10.20
N GLY A 233 8.35 -5.25 8.96
CA GLY A 233 8.04 -4.19 8.02
C GLY A 233 7.47 -4.68 6.70
N GLY A 234 7.16 -3.73 5.84
CA GLY A 234 6.70 -4.03 4.50
C GLY A 234 7.86 -4.51 3.64
N LEU A 235 7.77 -5.72 3.09
CA LEU A 235 8.81 -6.35 2.30
C LEU A 235 9.43 -5.40 1.26
N CYS A 236 8.62 -4.89 0.35
CA CYS A 236 9.13 -4.08 -0.76
C CYS A 236 9.53 -2.67 -0.31
N THR A 237 8.81 -2.10 0.67
CA THR A 237 9.11 -0.76 1.16
C THR A 237 10.44 -0.71 1.90
N GLN A 238 10.72 -1.69 2.78
CA GLN A 238 12.02 -1.79 3.45
C GLN A 238 13.13 -2.18 2.46
N TYR A 239 12.86 -3.07 1.50
CA TYR A 239 13.83 -3.44 0.48
C TYR A 239 14.34 -2.20 -0.28
N MET A 240 13.43 -1.34 -0.73
CA MET A 240 13.81 -0.09 -1.41
C MET A 240 14.49 0.92 -0.47
N ALA A 241 14.05 1.01 0.80
CA ALA A 241 14.56 2.01 1.73
C ALA A 241 15.93 1.64 2.33
N ASP A 242 16.14 0.37 2.65
CA ASP A 242 17.26 -0.08 3.49
C ASP A 242 18.25 -0.96 2.73
N GLU A 243 17.75 -1.92 1.94
CA GLU A 243 18.61 -2.96 1.34
C GLU A 243 19.33 -2.46 0.08
N ILE A 244 18.60 -1.83 -0.81
CA ILE A 244 19.16 -1.38 -2.09
C ILE A 244 19.38 0.12 -2.15
N ASN A 245 18.49 0.92 -1.56
CA ASN A 245 18.59 2.39 -1.53
C ASN A 245 19.27 2.92 -2.82
N THR A 246 20.25 3.83 -2.70
CA THR A 246 21.07 4.36 -3.82
C THR A 246 22.42 3.64 -3.96
N SER A 247 22.48 2.36 -3.62
CA SER A 247 23.72 1.57 -3.58
C SER A 247 24.25 1.13 -4.97
N GLY A 248 23.47 1.36 -6.04
CA GLY A 248 23.75 0.79 -7.36
C GLY A 248 23.36 -0.68 -7.49
N THR A 249 22.64 -1.23 -6.51
CA THR A 249 22.13 -2.60 -6.58
C THR A 249 20.92 -2.66 -7.52
N PRO A 250 20.95 -3.50 -8.56
CA PRO A 250 19.85 -3.58 -9.51
C PRO A 250 18.56 -4.12 -8.89
N ILE A 251 17.44 -3.55 -9.29
CA ILE A 251 16.10 -3.98 -8.91
C ILE A 251 15.22 -4.17 -10.15
N GLY A 252 14.42 -5.24 -10.15
CA GLY A 252 13.52 -5.52 -11.26
C GLY A 252 12.25 -4.66 -11.20
N VAL A 253 11.93 -3.99 -12.31
CA VAL A 253 10.72 -3.19 -12.46
C VAL A 253 10.00 -3.48 -13.77
N PHE A 254 8.70 -3.16 -13.82
CA PHE A 254 7.90 -3.17 -15.04
C PHE A 254 6.73 -2.20 -14.91
N MET A 255 6.22 -1.69 -16.04
CA MET A 255 5.03 -0.85 -16.04
C MET A 255 3.76 -1.70 -15.98
N SER A 256 2.81 -1.27 -15.15
CA SER A 256 1.46 -1.81 -15.03
C SER A 256 0.46 -0.75 -15.48
N PRO A 257 0.03 -0.79 -16.77
CA PRO A 257 -0.86 0.23 -17.31
C PRO A 257 -2.21 0.25 -16.59
N THR A 258 -2.68 1.46 -16.28
CA THR A 258 -4.05 1.66 -15.79
C THR A 258 -5.06 1.41 -16.89
N LYS A 259 -6.27 0.95 -16.50
CA LYS A 259 -7.38 0.79 -17.44
C LYS A 259 -8.38 1.94 -17.41
N SER A 260 -8.39 2.68 -16.32
CA SER A 260 -9.45 3.67 -16.07
C SER A 260 -8.99 4.93 -15.33
N PHE A 261 -7.91 4.88 -14.58
CA PHE A 261 -7.45 6.01 -13.78
C PHE A 261 -6.58 6.94 -14.63
N VAL A 262 -7.21 7.65 -15.57
CA VAL A 262 -6.56 8.48 -16.58
C VAL A 262 -7.08 9.91 -16.54
N LEU A 263 -6.28 10.87 -16.96
CA LEU A 263 -6.72 12.25 -17.17
C LEU A 263 -7.78 12.32 -18.31
N PRO A 264 -8.69 13.31 -18.30
CA PRO A 264 -9.57 13.55 -19.41
C PRO A 264 -8.76 13.92 -20.66
N GLU A 265 -9.24 13.49 -21.84
CA GLU A 265 -8.60 13.83 -23.12
C GLU A 265 -8.66 15.34 -23.41
N ASP A 266 -9.77 15.96 -23.03
CA ASP A 266 -9.94 17.41 -23.10
C ASP A 266 -9.25 18.08 -21.91
N LYS A 267 -8.21 18.85 -22.19
CA LYS A 267 -7.37 19.53 -21.19
C LYS A 267 -8.07 20.71 -20.51
N ASP A 268 -9.20 21.15 -21.05
CA ASP A 268 -10.00 22.25 -20.49
C ASP A 268 -11.04 21.77 -19.48
N ILE A 269 -11.16 20.45 -19.26
CA ILE A 269 -12.00 19.88 -18.21
C ILE A 269 -11.38 20.11 -16.82
N ASP A 270 -12.22 20.59 -15.91
CA ASP A 270 -11.88 20.74 -14.49
C ASP A 270 -11.70 19.39 -13.80
N ILE A 271 -10.75 19.28 -12.88
CA ILE A 271 -10.53 18.05 -12.10
C ILE A 271 -10.44 18.34 -10.60
N ILE A 272 -11.09 17.48 -9.81
CA ILE A 272 -10.96 17.42 -8.35
C ILE A 272 -10.17 16.15 -8.00
N MET A 273 -9.12 16.30 -7.21
CA MET A 273 -8.20 15.25 -6.80
C MET A 273 -8.21 15.12 -5.28
N VAL A 274 -8.45 13.91 -4.75
CA VAL A 274 -8.45 13.64 -3.30
C VAL A 274 -7.44 12.55 -2.99
N GLY A 275 -6.31 12.95 -2.39
CA GLY A 275 -5.17 12.05 -2.15
C GLY A 275 -4.45 12.30 -0.82
N PRO A 276 -5.01 11.87 0.32
CA PRO A 276 -4.33 11.97 1.59
C PRO A 276 -3.14 10.99 1.70
N GLY A 277 -2.10 11.40 2.43
CA GLY A 277 -0.91 10.59 2.62
C GLY A 277 -0.21 10.24 1.31
N THR A 278 0.15 8.97 1.12
CA THR A 278 0.75 8.47 -0.12
C THR A 278 -0.19 8.49 -1.33
N GLY A 279 -1.48 8.72 -1.12
CA GLY A 279 -2.45 8.96 -2.19
C GLY A 279 -2.18 10.20 -3.03
N ILE A 280 -1.26 11.07 -2.61
CA ILE A 280 -0.76 12.22 -3.39
C ILE A 280 -0.01 11.79 -4.67
N ALA A 281 0.55 10.59 -4.70
CA ALA A 281 1.44 10.12 -5.76
C ALA A 281 0.89 10.35 -7.19
N PRO A 282 -0.26 9.78 -7.59
CA PRO A 282 -0.75 9.98 -8.95
C PRO A 282 -1.18 11.42 -9.21
N PHE A 283 -1.53 12.19 -8.19
CA PHE A 283 -1.94 13.58 -8.36
C PHE A 283 -0.77 14.52 -8.59
N ARG A 284 0.40 14.21 -8.01
CA ARG A 284 1.63 14.89 -8.39
C ARG A 284 1.92 14.66 -9.88
N ALA A 285 1.84 13.42 -10.34
CA ALA A 285 2.00 13.08 -11.75
C ALA A 285 0.97 13.79 -12.65
N PHE A 286 -0.30 13.84 -12.23
CA PHE A 286 -1.36 14.53 -12.97
C PHE A 286 -1.08 16.03 -13.09
N MET A 287 -0.64 16.67 -12.03
CA MET A 287 -0.28 18.09 -12.05
C MET A 287 0.90 18.35 -12.99
N GLU A 288 1.97 17.58 -12.90
CA GLU A 288 3.12 17.70 -13.81
C GLU A 288 2.71 17.55 -15.28
N GLN A 289 1.88 16.56 -15.59
CA GLN A 289 1.38 16.34 -16.95
C GLN A 289 0.51 17.51 -17.41
N ARG A 290 -0.39 17.99 -16.58
CA ARG A 290 -1.27 19.12 -16.95
C ARG A 290 -0.52 20.44 -17.10
N VAL A 291 0.52 20.67 -16.31
CA VAL A 291 1.43 21.81 -16.48
C VAL A 291 2.20 21.70 -17.79
N HIS A 292 2.75 20.52 -18.08
CA HIS A 292 3.48 20.26 -19.34
C HIS A 292 2.58 20.43 -20.56
N ASP A 293 1.39 19.88 -20.50
CA ASP A 293 0.46 19.87 -21.63
C ASP A 293 -0.22 21.23 -21.91
N GLY A 294 -0.33 22.06 -20.88
CA GLY A 294 -1.17 23.25 -20.91
C GLY A 294 -2.67 22.92 -20.95
N GLY A 295 -3.51 23.92 -20.98
CA GLY A 295 -4.97 23.82 -20.96
C GLY A 295 -5.57 24.79 -19.95
N ASN A 296 -6.89 25.01 -20.02
CA ASN A 296 -7.59 25.98 -19.17
C ASN A 296 -8.38 25.30 -18.03
N GLY A 297 -8.44 23.96 -18.00
CA GLY A 297 -9.14 23.22 -16.96
C GLY A 297 -8.50 23.46 -15.60
N ARG A 298 -9.35 23.80 -14.63
CA ARG A 298 -8.92 24.07 -13.26
C ARG A 298 -8.59 22.78 -12.52
N ASN A 299 -7.62 22.87 -11.61
CA ASN A 299 -7.16 21.76 -10.78
C ASN A 299 -7.46 22.06 -9.31
N TRP A 300 -8.19 21.20 -8.61
CA TRP A 300 -8.45 21.32 -7.18
C TRP A 300 -7.94 20.10 -6.45
N LEU A 301 -6.97 20.28 -5.57
CA LEU A 301 -6.36 19.19 -4.80
C LEU A 301 -6.80 19.25 -3.33
N PHE A 302 -7.32 18.14 -2.84
CA PHE A 302 -7.53 17.86 -1.42
C PHE A 302 -6.43 16.93 -0.93
N PHE A 303 -5.61 17.41 -0.02
CA PHE A 303 -4.54 16.66 0.62
C PHE A 303 -4.77 16.59 2.12
N GLY A 304 -4.31 15.54 2.78
CA GLY A 304 -4.38 15.44 4.21
C GLY A 304 -3.45 14.38 4.77
N ASP A 305 -3.05 14.57 6.02
CA ASP A 305 -2.32 13.60 6.82
C ASP A 305 -2.44 13.95 8.31
N GLN A 306 -1.48 13.53 9.15
CA GLN A 306 -1.53 13.75 10.59
C GLN A 306 -1.27 15.21 10.95
N SER A 307 -0.15 15.79 10.52
CA SER A 307 0.27 17.17 10.86
C SER A 307 0.88 17.90 9.67
N ALA A 308 0.53 19.16 9.50
CA ALA A 308 1.14 20.02 8.49
C ALA A 308 2.66 20.15 8.67
N LYS A 309 3.12 20.18 9.91
CA LYS A 309 4.54 20.36 10.22
C LYS A 309 5.41 19.20 9.73
N THR A 310 4.88 17.97 9.75
CA THR A 310 5.67 16.75 9.56
C THR A 310 5.27 15.93 8.35
N GLU A 311 4.04 16.07 7.84
CA GLU A 311 3.53 15.26 6.73
C GLU A 311 3.07 16.09 5.52
N PHE A 312 3.51 17.33 5.36
CA PHE A 312 3.22 18.09 4.15
C PHE A 312 4.20 17.70 3.02
N TYR A 313 3.93 16.59 2.37
CA TYR A 313 4.77 16.10 1.28
C TYR A 313 4.73 17.05 0.08
N TYR A 314 5.89 17.30 -0.54
CA TYR A 314 6.04 18.16 -1.71
C TYR A 314 5.55 19.60 -1.52
N GLN A 315 5.65 20.15 -0.30
CA GLN A 315 5.13 21.46 0.05
C GLN A 315 5.56 22.53 -0.93
N GLU A 316 6.87 22.69 -1.18
CA GLU A 316 7.39 23.73 -2.09
C GLU A 316 6.86 23.59 -3.51
N THR A 317 6.73 22.36 -4.02
CA THR A 317 6.20 22.09 -5.36
C THR A 317 4.72 22.48 -5.45
N ILE A 318 3.92 22.09 -4.44
CA ILE A 318 2.48 22.37 -4.42
C ILE A 318 2.23 23.87 -4.27
N GLU A 319 2.95 24.55 -3.37
CA GLU A 319 2.87 26.00 -3.18
C GLU A 319 3.28 26.73 -4.48
N GLY A 320 4.32 26.26 -5.17
CA GLY A 320 4.71 26.78 -6.48
C GLY A 320 3.59 26.68 -7.52
N TRP A 321 2.90 25.54 -7.61
CA TRP A 321 1.75 25.39 -8.52
C TRP A 321 0.58 26.31 -8.17
N VAL A 322 0.36 26.61 -6.88
CA VAL A 322 -0.65 27.59 -6.46
C VAL A 322 -0.25 28.99 -6.87
N ASP A 323 0.99 29.40 -6.60
CA ASP A 323 1.51 30.74 -6.90
C ASP A 323 1.55 31.03 -8.42
N GLU A 324 1.85 30.01 -9.22
CA GLU A 324 1.87 30.09 -10.69
C GLU A 324 0.47 29.94 -11.31
N GLY A 325 -0.56 29.63 -10.52
CA GLY A 325 -1.95 29.47 -10.97
C GLY A 325 -2.24 28.14 -11.67
N HIS A 326 -1.31 27.18 -11.65
CA HIS A 326 -1.52 25.84 -12.18
C HIS A 326 -2.46 25.01 -11.30
N LEU A 327 -2.41 25.20 -9.98
CA LEU A 327 -3.34 24.62 -9.02
C LEU A 327 -4.33 25.69 -8.57
N TYR A 328 -5.55 25.63 -9.12
CA TYR A 328 -6.59 26.63 -8.84
C TYR A 328 -6.95 26.70 -7.36
N LYS A 329 -7.04 25.53 -6.68
CA LYS A 329 -7.37 25.46 -5.26
C LYS A 329 -6.67 24.28 -4.59
N PHE A 330 -6.12 24.57 -3.42
CA PHE A 330 -5.51 23.56 -2.55
C PHE A 330 -6.21 23.58 -1.20
N THR A 331 -6.73 22.43 -0.79
CA THR A 331 -7.47 22.27 0.48
C THR A 331 -6.82 21.19 1.33
N THR A 332 -6.49 21.50 2.57
CA THR A 332 -5.79 20.57 3.46
C THR A 332 -6.66 20.10 4.62
N ALA A 333 -6.38 18.87 5.08
CA ALA A 333 -7.00 18.26 6.24
C ALA A 333 -5.92 17.63 7.13
N TRP A 334 -5.64 18.26 8.26
CA TRP A 334 -4.64 17.79 9.22
C TRP A 334 -5.36 17.17 10.41
N SER A 335 -5.20 15.87 10.61
CA SER A 335 -6.01 15.13 11.58
C SER A 335 -5.54 15.28 13.03
N ARG A 336 -4.32 15.81 13.26
CA ARG A 336 -3.72 15.95 14.59
C ARG A 336 -3.24 17.36 14.95
N ASP A 337 -3.52 18.35 14.12
CA ASP A 337 -3.12 19.75 14.40
C ASP A 337 -4.14 20.49 15.27
N GLN A 338 -5.28 19.89 15.55
CA GLN A 338 -6.34 20.39 16.44
C GLN A 338 -6.93 19.23 17.25
N GLU A 339 -7.78 19.56 18.24
CA GLU A 339 -8.41 18.59 19.13
C GLU A 339 -9.34 17.62 18.39
N GLU A 340 -10.20 18.14 17.49
CA GLU A 340 -11.05 17.31 16.64
C GLU A 340 -10.33 16.86 15.39
N LYS A 341 -10.42 15.56 15.07
CA LYS A 341 -9.80 15.01 13.87
C LYS A 341 -10.50 15.52 12.61
N VAL A 342 -9.74 16.17 11.73
CA VAL A 342 -10.23 16.66 10.44
C VAL A 342 -9.62 15.83 9.31
N TYR A 343 -10.47 15.25 8.47
CA TYR A 343 -10.09 14.43 7.32
C TYR A 343 -10.61 15.05 6.02
N VAL A 344 -10.14 14.57 4.89
CA VAL A 344 -10.50 15.11 3.56
C VAL A 344 -12.01 15.09 3.28
N GLN A 345 -12.75 14.10 3.76
CA GLN A 345 -14.22 14.05 3.61
C GLN A 345 -14.93 15.18 4.36
N HIS A 346 -14.39 15.67 5.47
CA HIS A 346 -14.93 16.84 6.17
C HIS A 346 -14.74 18.11 5.33
N ARG A 347 -13.53 18.27 4.75
CA ARG A 347 -13.24 19.40 3.85
C ARG A 347 -14.09 19.38 2.58
N LEU A 348 -14.35 18.19 2.02
CA LEU A 348 -15.27 18.06 0.88
C LEU A 348 -16.67 18.55 1.23
N LYS A 349 -17.20 18.20 2.40
CA LYS A 349 -18.51 18.68 2.87
C LYS A 349 -18.53 20.19 3.15
N GLU A 350 -17.48 20.74 3.76
CA GLU A 350 -17.33 22.18 3.98
C GLU A 350 -17.40 22.98 2.68
N HIS A 351 -16.87 22.41 1.60
CA HIS A 351 -16.91 23.01 0.26
C HIS A 351 -18.01 22.41 -0.62
N GLY A 352 -19.00 21.74 -0.03
CA GLY A 352 -19.98 20.92 -0.74
C GLY A 352 -20.68 21.62 -1.89
N LYS A 353 -21.10 22.88 -1.72
CA LYS A 353 -21.76 23.67 -2.77
C LYS A 353 -20.83 23.86 -3.99
N GLU A 354 -19.56 24.22 -3.76
CA GLU A 354 -18.59 24.43 -4.84
C GLU A 354 -18.26 23.11 -5.54
N VAL A 355 -18.08 22.00 -4.77
CA VAL A 355 -17.89 20.66 -5.33
C VAL A 355 -19.07 20.27 -6.21
N TRP A 356 -20.29 20.55 -5.77
CA TRP A 356 -21.51 20.29 -6.55
C TRP A 356 -21.54 21.10 -7.83
N ASP A 357 -21.23 22.39 -7.77
CA ASP A 357 -21.17 23.27 -8.96
C ASP A 357 -20.15 22.76 -9.99
N TRP A 358 -19.02 22.21 -9.53
CA TRP A 358 -18.04 21.60 -10.44
C TRP A 358 -18.60 20.32 -11.08
N PHE A 359 -19.36 19.50 -10.32
CA PHE A 359 -19.99 18.30 -10.90
C PHE A 359 -21.04 18.64 -11.96
N GLU A 360 -21.86 19.68 -11.73
CA GLU A 360 -22.82 20.16 -12.72
C GLU A 360 -22.14 20.68 -14.01
N ASN A 361 -20.93 21.19 -13.87
CA ASN A 361 -20.11 21.64 -15.01
C ASN A 361 -19.23 20.52 -15.62
N GLY A 362 -19.43 19.26 -15.25
CA GLY A 362 -18.78 18.13 -15.87
C GLY A 362 -17.37 17.81 -15.35
N ALA A 363 -16.95 18.35 -14.21
CA ALA A 363 -15.64 18.07 -13.62
C ALA A 363 -15.44 16.58 -13.33
N TYR A 364 -14.21 16.13 -13.51
CA TYR A 364 -13.77 14.80 -13.11
C TYR A 364 -13.39 14.78 -11.61
N PHE A 365 -13.66 13.68 -10.97
CA PHE A 365 -13.32 13.46 -9.56
C PHE A 365 -12.44 12.23 -9.41
N TYR A 366 -11.29 12.40 -8.78
CA TYR A 366 -10.30 11.36 -8.56
C TYR A 366 -10.06 11.14 -7.07
N ILE A 367 -9.92 9.87 -6.68
CA ILE A 367 -9.54 9.51 -5.32
C ILE A 367 -8.45 8.46 -5.35
N CYS A 368 -7.38 8.68 -4.55
CA CYS A 368 -6.31 7.71 -4.34
C CYS A 368 -5.96 7.57 -2.86
N GLY A 369 -5.66 6.35 -2.42
CA GLY A 369 -5.22 6.04 -1.06
C GLY A 369 -6.00 4.92 -0.40
N ASP A 370 -6.23 5.01 0.93
CA ASP A 370 -6.84 3.94 1.72
C ASP A 370 -8.24 3.54 1.26
N LYS A 371 -8.36 2.24 0.96
CA LYS A 371 -9.61 1.62 0.51
C LYS A 371 -10.60 1.35 1.62
N GLN A 372 -10.09 1.05 2.84
CA GLN A 372 -10.93 0.50 3.91
C GLN A 372 -11.80 1.57 4.57
N TYR A 373 -11.26 2.74 4.80
CA TYR A 373 -11.90 3.84 5.51
C TYR A 373 -12.05 5.08 4.62
N MET A 374 -10.95 5.70 4.23
CA MET A 374 -10.96 6.97 3.51
C MET A 374 -11.83 6.93 2.23
N ALA A 375 -11.68 5.92 1.41
CA ALA A 375 -12.44 5.82 0.17
C ALA A 375 -13.94 5.65 0.38
N LYS A 376 -14.36 5.00 1.47
CA LYS A 376 -15.78 4.85 1.84
C LYS A 376 -16.34 6.17 2.37
N ASP A 377 -15.58 6.86 3.21
CA ASP A 377 -16.01 8.12 3.82
C ASP A 377 -16.11 9.23 2.77
N VAL A 378 -15.13 9.31 1.85
CA VAL A 378 -15.21 10.22 0.70
C VAL A 378 -16.41 9.89 -0.19
N HIS A 379 -16.61 8.60 -0.50
CA HIS A 379 -17.78 8.17 -1.28
C HIS A 379 -19.10 8.59 -0.63
N ARG A 380 -19.23 8.40 0.68
CA ARG A 380 -20.39 8.86 1.45
C ARG A 380 -20.54 10.39 1.39
N ALA A 381 -19.43 11.13 1.56
CA ALA A 381 -19.46 12.57 1.48
C ALA A 381 -19.96 13.09 0.12
N LEU A 382 -19.61 12.43 -0.98
CA LEU A 382 -20.12 12.79 -2.32
C LEU A 382 -21.63 12.58 -2.44
N ILE A 383 -22.18 11.52 -1.86
CA ILE A 383 -23.63 11.26 -1.82
C ILE A 383 -24.30 12.35 -0.99
N ASP A 384 -23.76 12.68 0.19
CA ASP A 384 -24.31 13.73 1.07
C ASP A 384 -24.33 15.10 0.35
N ILE A 385 -23.26 15.43 -0.40
CA ILE A 385 -23.16 16.65 -1.21
C ILE A 385 -24.25 16.69 -2.29
N ALA A 386 -24.49 15.57 -2.97
CA ALA A 386 -25.55 15.49 -3.99
C ALA A 386 -26.97 15.64 -3.38
N ILE A 387 -27.17 15.15 -2.17
CA ILE A 387 -28.44 15.35 -1.43
C ILE A 387 -28.60 16.83 -1.05
N GLU A 388 -27.59 17.40 -0.38
CA GLU A 388 -27.69 18.73 0.23
C GLU A 388 -27.71 19.85 -0.82
N HIS A 389 -26.84 19.77 -1.83
CA HIS A 389 -26.63 20.83 -2.81
C HIS A 389 -27.26 20.54 -4.17
N GLY A 390 -27.42 19.26 -4.52
CA GLY A 390 -28.12 18.84 -5.74
C GLY A 390 -29.63 18.65 -5.54
N GLY A 391 -30.13 18.73 -4.28
CA GLY A 391 -31.55 18.55 -3.99
C GLY A 391 -32.08 17.15 -4.28
N MET A 392 -31.20 16.15 -4.31
CA MET A 392 -31.54 14.77 -4.66
C MET A 392 -32.07 13.99 -3.45
N SER A 393 -32.90 12.99 -3.71
CA SER A 393 -33.19 11.95 -2.69
C SER A 393 -31.94 11.11 -2.45
N GLU A 394 -31.86 10.40 -1.32
CA GLU A 394 -30.77 9.45 -1.01
C GLU A 394 -30.56 8.43 -2.16
N SER A 395 -31.65 7.91 -2.70
CA SER A 395 -31.62 6.94 -3.80
C SER A 395 -31.07 7.56 -5.10
N ASP A 396 -31.52 8.78 -5.43
CA ASP A 396 -31.10 9.46 -6.66
C ASP A 396 -29.64 9.92 -6.56
N ALA A 397 -29.22 10.41 -5.40
CA ALA A 397 -27.82 10.78 -5.14
C ALA A 397 -26.88 9.58 -5.24
N THR A 398 -27.26 8.45 -4.63
CA THR A 398 -26.51 7.19 -4.75
C THR A 398 -26.42 6.74 -6.22
N HIS A 399 -27.54 6.80 -6.95
CA HIS A 399 -27.57 6.48 -8.36
C HIS A 399 -26.66 7.42 -9.17
N PHE A 400 -26.74 8.73 -8.92
CA PHE A 400 -25.91 9.72 -9.60
C PHE A 400 -24.42 9.45 -9.39
N ILE A 401 -23.96 9.23 -8.17
CA ILE A 401 -22.54 8.97 -7.87
C ILE A 401 -22.10 7.61 -8.41
N GLU A 402 -22.85 6.52 -8.16
CA GLU A 402 -22.40 5.15 -8.47
C GLU A 402 -22.66 4.71 -9.90
N LYS A 403 -23.72 5.23 -10.53
CA LYS A 403 -24.10 4.84 -11.89
C LYS A 403 -23.71 5.89 -12.89
N THR A 404 -24.18 7.12 -12.74
CA THR A 404 -23.93 8.18 -13.71
C THR A 404 -22.45 8.55 -13.71
N MET A 405 -21.90 9.09 -12.61
CA MET A 405 -20.52 9.57 -12.59
C MET A 405 -19.49 8.44 -12.73
N MET A 406 -19.67 7.33 -12.00
CA MET A 406 -18.63 6.28 -11.94
C MET A 406 -18.65 5.34 -13.14
N ARG A 407 -19.84 4.94 -13.64
CA ARG A 407 -19.95 3.91 -14.66
C ARG A 407 -20.28 4.41 -16.06
N GLU A 408 -21.22 5.33 -16.18
CA GLU A 408 -21.73 5.83 -17.47
C GLU A 408 -20.80 6.90 -18.02
N GLU A 409 -20.59 7.98 -17.28
CA GLU A 409 -19.73 9.11 -17.65
C GLU A 409 -18.25 8.86 -17.40
N LYS A 410 -17.91 7.91 -16.50
CA LYS A 410 -16.55 7.55 -16.11
C LYS A 410 -15.70 8.73 -15.67
N ARG A 411 -16.28 9.66 -14.90
CA ARG A 411 -15.63 10.84 -14.36
C ARG A 411 -15.49 10.83 -12.83
N TYR A 412 -15.90 9.74 -12.14
CA TYR A 412 -15.51 9.42 -10.78
C TYR A 412 -14.59 8.20 -10.80
N LEU A 413 -13.30 8.43 -10.62
CA LEU A 413 -12.22 7.48 -10.85
C LEU A 413 -11.47 7.20 -9.53
N ARG A 414 -11.11 5.92 -9.33
CA ARG A 414 -10.59 5.46 -8.03
C ARG A 414 -9.36 4.59 -8.24
N ASP A 415 -8.26 4.95 -7.54
CA ASP A 415 -7.06 4.14 -7.38
C ASP A 415 -6.82 3.93 -5.87
N VAL A 416 -7.47 2.88 -5.31
CA VAL A 416 -7.51 2.64 -3.86
C VAL A 416 -7.03 1.24 -3.51
N TYR A 417 -6.17 1.12 -2.50
CA TYR A 417 -5.42 -0.07 -2.13
C TYR A 417 -5.48 -0.40 -0.64
#